data_abd3756612e133422e983a8fcc511310
#
_entry.id   abd3756612e133422e983a8fcc511310
#
_cell.length_a   1.000
_cell.length_b   1.000
_cell.length_c   1.000
_cell.angle_alpha   90.00
_cell.angle_beta   90.00
_cell.angle_gamma   90.00
#
_symmetry.space_group_name_H-M   'P 1'
#
loop_
_entity.id
_entity.type
_entity.pdbx_description
1 polymer ?
#
loop_
_entity_poly.entity_id
_entity_poly.type
_entity_poly.pdbx_seq_one_letter_code
_entity_poly.pdbx_strand_id
1 'polypeptide(L)'
;LSVPSPAAADRGASPAPALQVVALAMLLGLQPVTTDLYLPALPGLRADLQAGMGATQLTLSALMLAFGLSQLVLGPLGDRFGRRPVLLGGLSLYVVAAIGAALASTIEGLVACRALQGLGLAASVVVARAMLRDWFEPQEGARMMAKALSGLGVIALASPLIGGVLAAGLGWRWAILATAVFGAATLALIALRVPESLPRPDPAALRPSGLVANWRTVLSNPTFRAYALLTALAYATLYAFLAGSSFVFIEVLGLRHHAYGALVAGGAALYVTGTLICRRWLRTLSIADTVARGACFTALGALGMGLAAFV
;
A
#
# COMPACT_ATOMS: atom_id res chain seq x y z
N LEU A 1 0.12 -17.84 43.20
CA LEU A 1 1.40 -17.19 42.85
C LEU A 1 1.68 -17.52 41.38
N SER A 2 1.18 -16.68 40.48
CA SER A 2 1.47 -16.76 39.02
C SER A 2 2.89 -16.25 38.75
N VAL A 3 3.75 -17.16 38.36
CA VAL A 3 5.09 -16.80 37.85
C VAL A 3 4.93 -15.95 36.59
N PRO A 4 5.48 -14.73 36.54
CA PRO A 4 5.39 -13.92 35.30
C PRO A 4 6.16 -14.65 34.19
N SER A 5 5.51 -14.75 33.03
CA SER A 5 6.14 -15.33 31.83
C SER A 5 7.42 -14.57 31.46
N PRO A 6 8.54 -15.26 31.17
CA PRO A 6 9.83 -14.61 30.83
C PRO A 6 9.76 -13.71 29.59
N ALA A 7 8.71 -13.81 28.79
CA ALA A 7 8.50 -13.04 27.55
C ALA A 7 8.16 -11.55 27.77
N ALA A 8 7.84 -11.12 29.01
CA ALA A 8 7.43 -9.73 29.26
C ALA A 8 8.63 -8.77 29.50
N ALA A 9 9.79 -9.29 29.82
CA ALA A 9 10.95 -8.48 30.25
C ALA A 9 11.86 -7.94 29.15
N ASP A 10 11.66 -8.35 27.88
CA ASP A 10 12.60 -8.04 26.77
C ASP A 10 11.93 -7.27 25.60
N ARG A 11 10.79 -6.61 25.87
CA ARG A 11 10.14 -5.78 24.84
C ARG A 11 10.85 -4.45 24.75
N GLY A 12 11.34 -4.11 23.52
CA GLY A 12 11.94 -2.82 23.23
C GLY A 12 11.02 -1.64 23.61
N ALA A 13 11.58 -0.44 23.71
CA ALA A 13 10.85 0.77 24.06
C ALA A 13 9.62 0.94 23.15
N SER A 14 8.43 0.90 23.72
CA SER A 14 7.17 1.00 22.99
C SER A 14 6.60 2.41 23.13
N PRO A 15 6.21 3.07 22.02
CA PRO A 15 5.55 4.37 22.05
C PRO A 15 4.16 4.26 22.73
N ALA A 16 3.55 5.41 23.06
CA ALA A 16 2.18 5.44 23.53
C ALA A 16 1.23 4.79 22.49
N PRO A 17 0.19 4.03 22.92
CA PRO A 17 -0.69 3.28 22.02
C PRO A 17 -1.34 4.12 20.90
N ALA A 18 -1.70 5.37 21.20
CA ALA A 18 -2.25 6.29 20.20
C ALA A 18 -1.23 6.61 19.10
N LEU A 19 0.04 6.83 19.48
CA LEU A 19 1.12 7.12 18.54
C LEU A 19 1.43 5.91 17.65
N GLN A 20 1.38 4.69 18.20
CA GLN A 20 1.55 3.47 17.43
C GLN A 20 0.46 3.30 16.35
N VAL A 21 -0.81 3.56 16.72
CA VAL A 21 -1.94 3.51 15.77
C VAL A 21 -1.76 4.55 14.66
N VAL A 22 -1.38 5.78 15.01
CA VAL A 22 -1.13 6.85 14.02
C VAL A 22 0.04 6.48 13.11
N ALA A 23 1.16 6.00 13.66
CA ALA A 23 2.32 5.58 12.89
C ALA A 23 1.96 4.44 11.91
N LEU A 24 1.26 3.41 12.38
CA LEU A 24 0.79 2.30 11.54
C LEU A 24 -0.18 2.79 10.46
N ALA A 25 -1.12 3.67 10.78
CA ALA A 25 -2.07 4.22 9.81
C ALA A 25 -1.36 5.04 8.73
N MET A 26 -0.38 5.88 9.10
CA MET A 26 0.41 6.65 8.14
C MET A 26 1.30 5.76 7.27
N LEU A 27 1.98 4.78 7.86
CA LEU A 27 2.83 3.84 7.12
C LEU A 27 2.03 3.02 6.10
N LEU A 28 0.89 2.47 6.49
CA LEU A 28 0.01 1.72 5.59
C LEU A 28 -0.70 2.65 4.60
N GLY A 29 -1.02 3.88 5.02
CA GLY A 29 -1.66 4.92 4.21
C GLY A 29 -0.79 5.47 3.07
N LEU A 30 0.53 5.30 3.15
CA LEU A 30 1.44 5.68 2.05
C LEU A 30 1.06 5.00 0.73
N GLN A 31 0.56 3.76 0.75
CA GLN A 31 0.18 3.04 -0.47
C GLN A 31 -0.96 3.73 -1.21
N PRO A 32 -2.16 3.94 -0.64
CA PRO A 32 -3.24 4.65 -1.34
C PRO A 32 -2.89 6.11 -1.65
N VAL A 33 -2.14 6.81 -0.80
CA VAL A 33 -1.63 8.16 -1.14
C VAL A 33 -0.79 8.11 -2.40
N THR A 34 0.09 7.11 -2.55
CA THR A 34 0.98 7.00 -3.70
C THR A 34 0.26 6.64 -5.00
N THR A 35 -0.82 5.86 -4.91
CA THR A 35 -1.58 5.35 -6.08
C THR A 35 -2.78 6.21 -6.39
N ASP A 36 -3.68 6.40 -5.44
CA ASP A 36 -5.02 6.92 -5.70
C ASP A 36 -5.03 8.45 -5.87
N LEU A 37 -4.14 9.15 -5.15
CA LEU A 37 -3.94 10.60 -5.33
C LEU A 37 -3.37 10.95 -6.70
N TYR A 38 -2.58 10.04 -7.29
CA TYR A 38 -1.93 10.21 -8.59
C TYR A 38 -2.87 9.94 -9.78
N LEU A 39 -3.87 9.04 -9.63
CA LEU A 39 -4.73 8.60 -10.73
C LEU A 39 -5.42 9.72 -11.50
N PRO A 40 -6.03 10.73 -10.86
CA PRO A 40 -6.70 11.82 -11.57
C PRO A 40 -5.73 12.70 -12.40
N ALA A 41 -4.43 12.62 -12.09
CA ALA A 41 -3.39 13.42 -12.73
C ALA A 41 -2.80 12.75 -14.01
N LEU A 42 -3.08 11.47 -14.26
CA LEU A 42 -2.50 10.69 -15.37
C LEU A 42 -2.74 11.30 -16.76
N PRO A 43 -3.97 11.76 -17.10
CA PRO A 43 -4.21 12.36 -18.42
C PRO A 43 -3.40 13.65 -18.64
N GLY A 44 -3.36 14.53 -17.64
CA GLY A 44 -2.58 15.77 -17.68
C GLY A 44 -1.06 15.52 -17.81
N LEU A 45 -0.55 14.51 -17.09
CA LEU A 45 0.84 14.06 -17.19
C LEU A 45 1.16 13.55 -18.58
N ARG A 46 0.28 12.72 -19.16
CA ARG A 46 0.43 12.21 -20.52
C ARG A 46 0.54 13.32 -21.54
N ALA A 47 -0.31 14.33 -21.45
CA ALA A 47 -0.31 15.48 -22.34
C ALA A 47 0.96 16.32 -22.19
N ASP A 48 1.37 16.61 -20.96
CA ASP A 48 2.53 17.48 -20.64
C ASP A 48 3.86 16.84 -21.08
N LEU A 49 4.03 15.52 -20.84
CA LEU A 49 5.23 14.78 -21.24
C LEU A 49 5.15 14.20 -22.66
N GLN A 50 4.07 14.46 -23.41
CA GLN A 50 3.82 13.92 -24.76
C GLN A 50 4.02 12.40 -24.84
N ALA A 51 3.61 11.70 -23.79
CA ALA A 51 3.84 10.27 -23.60
C ALA A 51 2.75 9.41 -24.24
N GLY A 52 3.13 8.22 -24.72
CA GLY A 52 2.17 7.22 -25.15
C GLY A 52 1.39 6.64 -23.94
N MET A 53 0.20 6.09 -24.18
CA MET A 53 -0.64 5.46 -23.15
C MET A 53 0.13 4.39 -22.36
N GLY A 54 0.83 3.49 -23.05
CA GLY A 54 1.61 2.42 -22.41
C GLY A 54 2.71 2.94 -21.49
N ALA A 55 3.45 3.98 -21.92
CA ALA A 55 4.50 4.61 -21.13
C ALA A 55 3.92 5.29 -19.88
N THR A 56 2.74 5.91 -20.00
CA THR A 56 2.04 6.52 -18.86
C THR A 56 1.56 5.46 -17.86
N GLN A 57 0.99 4.37 -18.32
CA GLN A 57 0.60 3.25 -17.46
C GLN A 57 1.80 2.55 -16.80
N LEU A 58 2.96 2.55 -17.49
CA LEU A 58 4.20 1.98 -16.95
C LEU A 58 4.65 2.71 -15.67
N THR A 59 4.30 3.97 -15.47
CA THR A 59 4.59 4.70 -14.22
C THR A 59 3.94 4.06 -12.99
N LEU A 60 2.73 3.51 -13.14
CA LEU A 60 2.05 2.76 -12.09
C LEU A 60 2.60 1.33 -11.97
N SER A 61 2.78 0.66 -13.12
CA SER A 61 3.23 -0.73 -13.14
C SER A 61 4.65 -0.88 -12.60
N ALA A 62 5.57 0.03 -12.93
CA ALA A 62 6.94 0.04 -12.43
C ALA A 62 6.97 0.25 -10.90
N LEU A 63 6.16 1.17 -10.38
CA LEU A 63 6.03 1.37 -8.95
C LEU A 63 5.53 0.11 -8.25
N MET A 64 4.46 -0.53 -8.77
CA MET A 64 3.86 -1.72 -8.16
C MET A 64 4.78 -2.94 -8.25
N LEU A 65 5.48 -3.11 -9.36
CA LEU A 65 6.44 -4.20 -9.53
C LEU A 65 7.62 -4.05 -8.55
N ALA A 66 8.20 -2.86 -8.48
CA ALA A 66 9.27 -2.56 -7.54
C ALA A 66 8.81 -2.73 -6.08
N PHE A 67 7.61 -2.25 -5.74
CA PHE A 67 6.99 -2.44 -4.44
C PHE A 67 6.83 -3.93 -4.09
N GLY A 68 6.31 -4.74 -5.02
CA GLY A 68 6.09 -6.18 -4.79
C GLY A 68 7.39 -6.94 -4.61
N LEU A 69 8.37 -6.74 -5.51
CA LEU A 69 9.66 -7.43 -5.44
C LEU A 69 10.46 -7.07 -4.20
N SER A 70 10.43 -5.81 -3.79
CA SER A 70 11.18 -5.33 -2.61
C SER A 70 10.67 -5.94 -1.30
N GLN A 71 9.39 -6.30 -1.22
CA GLN A 71 8.84 -6.95 -0.01
C GLN A 71 9.53 -8.27 0.32
N LEU A 72 10.05 -8.99 -0.69
CA LEU A 72 10.76 -10.25 -0.49
C LEU A 72 12.06 -10.10 0.31
N VAL A 73 12.67 -8.93 0.24
CA VAL A 73 14.00 -8.68 0.84
C VAL A 73 13.91 -7.79 2.07
N LEU A 74 12.97 -6.85 2.11
CA LEU A 74 12.86 -5.86 3.19
C LEU A 74 12.49 -6.46 4.56
N GLY A 75 11.79 -7.60 4.59
CA GLY A 75 11.55 -8.33 5.84
C GLY A 75 12.86 -8.79 6.47
N PRO A 76 13.64 -9.64 5.81
CA PRO A 76 14.95 -10.07 6.26
C PRO A 76 15.95 -8.93 6.53
N LEU A 77 15.92 -7.84 5.74
CA LEU A 77 16.72 -6.65 6.02
C LEU A 77 16.36 -6.02 7.36
N GLY A 78 15.05 -5.89 7.65
CA GLY A 78 14.57 -5.39 8.94
C GLY A 78 14.91 -6.30 10.12
N ASP A 79 14.96 -7.63 9.91
CA ASP A 79 15.38 -8.59 10.94
C ASP A 79 16.87 -8.49 11.24
N ARG A 80 17.69 -8.17 10.23
CA ARG A 80 19.16 -8.08 10.38
C ARG A 80 19.63 -6.74 10.91
N PHE A 81 19.12 -5.64 10.37
CA PHE A 81 19.64 -4.30 10.64
C PHE A 81 18.79 -3.50 11.64
N GLY A 82 17.65 -4.04 12.04
CA GLY A 82 16.64 -3.34 12.84
C GLY A 82 15.50 -2.78 11.99
N ARG A 83 14.32 -2.67 12.59
CA ARG A 83 13.12 -2.18 11.92
C ARG A 83 13.24 -0.70 11.56
N ARG A 84 13.66 0.11 12.55
CA ARG A 84 13.73 1.56 12.42
C ARG A 84 14.74 2.02 11.36
N PRO A 85 16.00 1.56 11.30
CA PRO A 85 16.95 1.95 10.26
C PRO A 85 16.45 1.63 8.84
N VAL A 86 15.91 0.42 8.63
CA VAL A 86 15.39 0.00 7.32
C VAL A 86 14.18 0.84 6.93
N LEU A 87 13.31 1.15 7.87
CA LEU A 87 12.15 2.01 7.64
C LEU A 87 12.56 3.45 7.31
N LEU A 88 13.48 4.04 8.05
CA LEU A 88 13.98 5.39 7.78
C LEU A 88 14.67 5.48 6.43
N GLY A 89 15.51 4.49 6.07
CA GLY A 89 16.14 4.41 4.75
C GLY A 89 15.11 4.31 3.62
N GLY A 90 14.11 3.43 3.78
CA GLY A 90 13.03 3.27 2.82
C GLY A 90 12.17 4.52 2.66
N LEU A 91 11.77 5.16 3.76
CA LEU A 91 10.99 6.41 3.72
C LEU A 91 11.80 7.57 3.11
N SER A 92 13.11 7.66 3.41
CA SER A 92 13.98 8.66 2.78
C SER A 92 14.08 8.45 1.28
N LEU A 93 14.29 7.21 0.82
CA LEU A 93 14.27 6.85 -0.59
C LEU A 93 12.93 7.21 -1.25
N TYR A 94 11.82 6.89 -0.57
CA TYR A 94 10.47 7.23 -1.04
C TYR A 94 10.30 8.73 -1.26
N VAL A 95 10.70 9.57 -0.30
CA VAL A 95 10.56 11.03 -0.38
C VAL A 95 11.42 11.61 -1.50
N VAL A 96 12.69 11.20 -1.57
CA VAL A 96 13.62 11.66 -2.61
C VAL A 96 13.12 11.26 -4.00
N ALA A 97 12.68 10.01 -4.15
CA ALA A 97 12.12 9.51 -5.41
C ALA A 97 10.81 10.23 -5.79
N ALA A 98 9.93 10.55 -4.82
CA ALA A 98 8.72 11.32 -5.08
C ALA A 98 9.01 12.75 -5.55
N ILE A 99 10.01 13.41 -4.93
CA ILE A 99 10.48 14.74 -5.39
C ILE A 99 11.07 14.63 -6.79
N GLY A 100 11.92 13.64 -7.05
CA GLY A 100 12.49 13.39 -8.38
C GLY A 100 11.41 13.14 -9.44
N ALA A 101 10.36 12.39 -9.08
CA ALA A 101 9.20 12.15 -9.94
C ALA A 101 8.43 13.44 -10.27
N ALA A 102 8.24 14.33 -9.29
CA ALA A 102 7.58 15.62 -9.50
C ALA A 102 8.39 16.58 -10.40
N LEU A 103 9.72 16.46 -10.38
CA LEU A 103 10.64 17.26 -11.17
C LEU A 103 10.98 16.63 -12.54
N ALA A 104 10.48 15.42 -12.82
CA ALA A 104 10.79 14.73 -14.05
C ALA A 104 10.34 15.51 -15.30
N SER A 105 11.23 15.62 -16.28
CA SER A 105 11.00 16.25 -17.58
C SER A 105 10.75 15.24 -18.70
N THR A 106 11.01 13.95 -18.45
CA THR A 106 10.80 12.85 -19.40
C THR A 106 10.00 11.73 -18.74
N ILE A 107 9.28 10.95 -19.54
CA ILE A 107 8.49 9.83 -19.02
C ILE A 107 9.38 8.71 -18.48
N GLU A 108 10.55 8.47 -19.06
CA GLU A 108 11.51 7.46 -18.61
C GLU A 108 12.08 7.83 -17.23
N GLY A 109 12.44 9.10 -17.03
CA GLY A 109 12.88 9.62 -15.74
C GLY A 109 11.79 9.48 -14.67
N LEU A 110 10.55 9.77 -15.04
CA LEU A 110 9.40 9.57 -14.15
C LEU A 110 9.22 8.09 -13.81
N VAL A 111 9.26 7.17 -14.78
CA VAL A 111 9.15 5.72 -14.55
C VAL A 111 10.24 5.23 -13.58
N ALA A 112 11.49 5.66 -13.81
CA ALA A 112 12.60 5.30 -12.92
C ALA A 112 12.38 5.81 -11.47
N CYS A 113 11.97 7.06 -11.31
CA CYS A 113 11.65 7.62 -10.00
C CYS A 113 10.47 6.89 -9.35
N ARG A 114 9.45 6.51 -10.09
CA ARG A 114 8.31 5.73 -9.59
C ARG A 114 8.73 4.32 -9.15
N ALA A 115 9.64 3.67 -9.86
CA ALA A 115 10.21 2.39 -9.42
C ALA A 115 10.98 2.55 -8.09
N LEU A 116 11.85 3.56 -7.97
CA LEU A 116 12.55 3.86 -6.71
C LEU A 116 11.58 4.20 -5.57
N GLN A 117 10.51 4.94 -5.86
CA GLN A 117 9.45 5.23 -4.90
C GLN A 117 8.75 3.95 -4.43
N GLY A 118 8.53 2.98 -5.34
CA GLY A 118 7.98 1.66 -5.01
C GLY A 118 8.88 0.85 -4.07
N LEU A 119 10.20 0.89 -4.30
CA LEU A 119 11.19 0.28 -3.40
C LEU A 119 11.06 0.85 -1.97
N GLY A 120 11.03 2.18 -1.85
CA GLY A 120 10.89 2.85 -0.56
C GLY A 120 9.53 2.58 0.11
N LEU A 121 8.45 2.56 -0.67
CA LEU A 121 7.10 2.26 -0.21
C LEU A 121 6.98 0.87 0.42
N ALA A 122 7.68 -0.12 -0.11
CA ALA A 122 7.63 -1.48 0.41
C ALA A 122 8.14 -1.57 1.86
N ALA A 123 9.12 -0.75 2.23
CA ALA A 123 9.61 -0.70 3.61
C ALA A 123 8.52 -0.28 4.59
N SER A 124 7.67 0.69 4.23
CA SER A 124 6.59 1.15 5.10
C SER A 124 5.61 0.03 5.45
N VAL A 125 5.18 -0.76 4.47
CA VAL A 125 4.18 -1.82 4.64
C VAL A 125 4.74 -3.04 5.35
N VAL A 126 5.95 -3.48 4.96
CA VAL A 126 6.60 -4.67 5.55
C VAL A 126 6.99 -4.41 7.00
N VAL A 127 7.66 -3.29 7.24
CA VAL A 127 8.14 -2.96 8.58
C VAL A 127 6.99 -2.61 9.52
N ALA A 128 5.95 -1.91 9.06
CA ALA A 128 4.77 -1.64 9.89
C ALA A 128 4.14 -2.92 10.46
N ARG A 129 4.00 -3.97 9.64
CA ARG A 129 3.49 -5.27 10.07
C ARG A 129 4.44 -6.00 11.01
N ALA A 130 5.75 -5.84 10.82
CA ALA A 130 6.76 -6.40 11.70
C ALA A 130 6.76 -5.71 13.06
N MET A 131 6.78 -4.36 13.10
CA MET A 131 6.70 -3.57 14.33
C MET A 131 5.44 -3.88 15.14
N LEU A 132 4.29 -4.08 14.47
CA LEU A 132 3.07 -4.48 15.15
C LEU A 132 3.24 -5.80 15.92
N ARG A 133 3.93 -6.79 15.33
CA ARG A 133 4.22 -8.07 15.97
C ARG A 133 5.26 -7.96 17.08
N ASP A 134 6.18 -7.01 16.94
CA ASP A 134 7.21 -6.76 17.95
C ASP A 134 6.61 -6.05 19.18
N TRP A 135 5.61 -5.17 18.99
CA TRP A 135 4.99 -4.39 20.08
C TRP A 135 3.88 -5.11 20.84
N PHE A 136 3.12 -5.97 20.18
CA PHE A 136 1.88 -6.50 20.70
C PHE A 136 1.79 -8.02 20.66
N GLU A 137 1.10 -8.59 21.63
CA GLU A 137 0.59 -9.96 21.54
C GLU A 137 -0.46 -10.09 20.42
N PRO A 138 -0.67 -11.30 19.86
CA PRO A 138 -1.53 -11.49 18.68
C PRO A 138 -2.93 -10.87 18.80
N GLN A 139 -3.59 -11.01 19.95
CA GLN A 139 -4.94 -10.47 20.15
C GLN A 139 -4.98 -8.94 20.22
N GLU A 140 -4.02 -8.34 20.93
CA GLU A 140 -3.90 -6.88 21.04
C GLU A 140 -3.44 -6.29 19.71
N GLY A 141 -2.47 -6.91 19.03
CA GLY A 141 -2.00 -6.54 17.71
C GLY A 141 -3.13 -6.53 16.69
N ALA A 142 -4.03 -7.51 16.71
CA ALA A 142 -5.19 -7.52 15.83
C ALA A 142 -6.13 -6.32 16.09
N ARG A 143 -6.33 -5.92 17.36
CA ARG A 143 -7.13 -4.73 17.72
C ARG A 143 -6.45 -3.44 17.26
N MET A 144 -5.14 -3.32 17.45
CA MET A 144 -4.36 -2.14 17.02
C MET A 144 -4.30 -2.03 15.50
N MET A 145 -4.11 -3.15 14.79
CA MET A 145 -4.20 -3.18 13.33
C MET A 145 -5.59 -2.75 12.84
N ALA A 146 -6.67 -3.19 13.49
CA ALA A 146 -8.03 -2.78 13.11
C ALA A 146 -8.24 -1.26 13.26
N LYS A 147 -7.66 -0.64 14.31
CA LYS A 147 -7.68 0.82 14.49
C LYS A 147 -6.85 1.52 13.40
N ALA A 148 -5.65 1.03 13.11
CA ALA A 148 -4.79 1.56 12.06
C ALA A 148 -5.45 1.47 10.67
N LEU A 149 -6.12 0.36 10.36
CA LEU A 149 -6.87 0.17 9.12
C LEU A 149 -8.08 1.12 9.01
N SER A 150 -8.67 1.54 10.13
CA SER A 150 -9.70 2.59 10.11
C SER A 150 -9.11 3.94 9.69
N GLY A 151 -7.93 4.29 10.20
CA GLY A 151 -7.18 5.47 9.76
C GLY A 151 -6.77 5.39 8.29
N LEU A 152 -6.28 4.24 7.85
CA LEU A 152 -5.98 3.97 6.44
C LEU A 152 -7.23 4.19 5.56
N GLY A 153 -8.41 3.76 5.99
CA GLY A 153 -9.66 3.96 5.24
C GLY A 153 -9.97 5.44 5.00
N VAL A 154 -9.75 6.29 6.00
CA VAL A 154 -9.90 7.75 5.85
C VAL A 154 -8.88 8.30 4.84
N ILE A 155 -7.63 7.87 4.93
CA ILE A 155 -6.56 8.29 4.00
C ILE A 155 -6.90 7.84 2.56
N ALA A 156 -7.32 6.60 2.38
CA ALA A 156 -7.68 6.05 1.07
C ALA A 156 -8.88 6.78 0.44
N LEU A 157 -9.86 7.18 1.25
CA LEU A 157 -11.00 7.96 0.78
C LEU A 157 -10.61 9.39 0.40
N ALA A 158 -9.74 10.03 1.19
CA ALA A 158 -9.29 11.40 0.97
C ALA A 158 -8.32 11.53 -0.23
N SER A 159 -7.49 10.50 -0.47
CA SER A 159 -6.42 10.54 -1.47
C SER A 159 -6.90 10.90 -2.89
N PRO A 160 -7.88 10.21 -3.49
CA PRO A 160 -8.33 10.53 -4.85
C PRO A 160 -9.08 11.86 -4.93
N LEU A 161 -9.75 12.29 -3.85
CA LEU A 161 -10.41 13.60 -3.78
C LEU A 161 -9.37 14.73 -3.83
N ILE A 162 -8.34 14.64 -2.99
CA ILE A 162 -7.24 15.60 -2.96
C ILE A 162 -6.50 15.58 -4.31
N GLY A 163 -6.25 14.39 -4.86
CA GLY A 163 -5.62 14.22 -6.17
C GLY A 163 -6.40 14.88 -7.30
N GLY A 164 -7.72 14.72 -7.30
CA GLY A 164 -8.60 15.34 -8.28
C GLY A 164 -8.58 16.87 -8.23
N VAL A 165 -8.59 17.45 -7.02
CA VAL A 165 -8.50 18.90 -6.82
C VAL A 165 -7.12 19.44 -7.24
N LEU A 166 -6.03 18.76 -6.84
CA LEU A 166 -4.67 19.17 -7.20
C LEU A 166 -4.44 19.07 -8.72
N ALA A 167 -4.89 17.98 -9.33
CA ALA A 167 -4.74 17.79 -10.78
C ALA A 167 -5.51 18.85 -11.59
N ALA A 168 -6.72 19.23 -11.13
CA ALA A 168 -7.55 20.22 -11.79
C ALA A 168 -7.01 21.66 -11.65
N GLY A 169 -6.47 22.01 -10.49
CA GLY A 169 -6.07 23.38 -10.19
C GLY A 169 -4.58 23.71 -10.40
N LEU A 170 -3.71 22.74 -10.09
CA LEU A 170 -2.26 22.97 -10.04
C LEU A 170 -1.47 22.03 -10.99
N GLY A 171 -2.10 20.98 -11.48
CA GLY A 171 -1.50 20.01 -12.38
C GLY A 171 -0.87 18.80 -11.69
N TRP A 172 -0.41 17.84 -12.50
CA TRP A 172 0.04 16.51 -12.06
C TRP A 172 1.27 16.53 -11.13
N ARG A 173 2.16 17.51 -11.31
CA ARG A 173 3.38 17.63 -10.49
C ARG A 173 3.03 17.86 -9.01
N TRP A 174 2.00 18.66 -8.74
CA TRP A 174 1.55 18.92 -7.39
C TRP A 174 0.88 17.70 -6.74
N ALA A 175 0.20 16.88 -7.53
CA ALA A 175 -0.32 15.61 -7.05
C ALA A 175 0.81 14.67 -6.60
N ILE A 176 1.91 14.55 -7.37
CA ILE A 176 3.08 13.78 -6.96
C ILE A 176 3.78 14.42 -5.74
N LEU A 177 3.92 15.76 -5.72
CA LEU A 177 4.57 16.46 -4.61
C LEU A 177 3.80 16.26 -3.29
N ALA A 178 2.48 16.18 -3.34
CA ALA A 178 1.66 15.87 -2.18
C ALA A 178 1.99 14.48 -1.59
N THR A 179 2.36 13.49 -2.44
CA THR A 179 2.84 12.19 -1.94
C THR A 179 4.19 12.32 -1.23
N ALA A 180 5.09 13.20 -1.71
CA ALA A 180 6.35 13.50 -1.05
C ALA A 180 6.13 14.18 0.31
N VAL A 181 5.20 15.12 0.41
CA VAL A 181 4.84 15.79 1.67
C VAL A 181 4.30 14.79 2.69
N PHE A 182 3.39 13.91 2.29
CA PHE A 182 2.87 12.86 3.18
C PHE A 182 3.97 11.88 3.62
N GLY A 183 4.85 11.49 2.69
CA GLY A 183 6.02 10.66 2.98
C GLY A 183 6.98 11.33 3.95
N ALA A 184 7.27 12.62 3.76
CA ALA A 184 8.13 13.40 4.65
C ALA A 184 7.53 13.55 6.06
N ALA A 185 6.21 13.79 6.16
CA ALA A 185 5.52 13.82 7.43
C ALA A 185 5.59 12.46 8.15
N THR A 186 5.42 11.36 7.41
CA THR A 186 5.58 9.99 7.94
C THR A 186 7.01 9.74 8.40
N LEU A 187 8.00 10.10 7.59
CA LEU A 187 9.42 10.00 7.92
C LEU A 187 9.76 10.79 9.20
N ALA A 188 9.29 12.03 9.31
CA ALA A 188 9.50 12.87 10.48
C ALA A 188 8.87 12.26 11.73
N LEU A 189 7.64 11.75 11.64
CA LEU A 189 6.96 11.07 12.75
C LEU A 189 7.77 9.87 13.25
N ILE A 190 8.22 9.00 12.33
CA ILE A 190 9.01 7.81 12.68
C ILE A 190 10.38 8.22 13.26
N ALA A 191 11.06 9.17 12.63
CA ALA A 191 12.38 9.62 13.06
C ALA A 191 12.36 10.23 14.46
N LEU A 192 11.32 11.01 14.80
CA LEU A 192 11.26 11.78 16.04
C LEU A 192 10.57 11.03 17.19
N ARG A 193 9.67 10.09 16.91
CA ARG A 193 8.74 9.56 17.92
C ARG A 193 8.70 8.05 18.03
N VAL A 194 9.22 7.31 17.05
CA VAL A 194 9.14 5.85 17.05
C VAL A 194 10.52 5.26 17.31
N PRO A 195 10.74 4.61 18.48
CA PRO A 195 11.99 3.92 18.77
C PRO A 195 12.13 2.61 17.98
N GLU A 196 13.29 1.97 18.07
CA GLU A 196 13.51 0.63 17.55
C GLU A 196 12.57 -0.37 18.24
N SER A 197 11.91 -1.22 17.47
CA SER A 197 11.01 -2.24 18.00
C SER A 197 11.64 -3.61 18.11
N LEU A 198 12.71 -3.87 17.34
CA LEU A 198 13.41 -5.16 17.35
C LEU A 198 14.37 -5.25 18.52
N PRO A 199 14.17 -6.15 19.50
CA PRO A 199 15.02 -6.23 20.67
C PRO A 199 16.44 -6.72 20.32
N ARG A 200 16.54 -7.68 19.40
CA ARG A 200 17.81 -8.29 18.98
C ARG A 200 17.82 -8.56 17.48
N PRO A 201 18.73 -7.91 16.74
CA PRO A 201 18.94 -8.21 15.32
C PRO A 201 19.40 -9.66 15.10
N ASP A 202 18.94 -10.30 14.04
CA ASP A 202 19.37 -11.63 13.62
C ASP A 202 20.46 -11.53 12.53
N PRO A 203 21.75 -11.80 12.86
CA PRO A 203 22.82 -11.78 11.87
C PRO A 203 22.65 -12.80 10.74
N ALA A 204 21.83 -13.84 10.95
CA ALA A 204 21.60 -14.90 9.98
C ALA A 204 20.41 -14.63 9.04
N ALA A 205 19.62 -13.60 9.30
CA ALA A 205 18.38 -13.30 8.54
C ALA A 205 18.58 -13.15 7.03
N LEU A 206 19.76 -12.72 6.58
CA LEU A 206 20.09 -12.55 5.15
C LEU A 206 20.91 -13.71 4.57
N ARG A 207 21.07 -14.84 5.27
CA ARG A 207 21.77 -16.00 4.71
C ARG A 207 20.98 -16.55 3.52
N PRO A 208 21.59 -16.65 2.30
CA PRO A 208 20.86 -17.06 1.10
C PRO A 208 20.20 -18.43 1.24
N SER A 209 20.87 -19.39 1.90
CA SER A 209 20.34 -20.74 2.14
C SER A 209 19.07 -20.71 3.00
N GLY A 210 19.03 -19.88 4.04
CA GLY A 210 17.86 -19.72 4.89
C GLY A 210 16.70 -19.05 4.15
N LEU A 211 16.98 -17.99 3.39
CA LEU A 211 15.97 -17.30 2.57
C LEU A 211 15.34 -18.24 1.54
N VAL A 212 16.15 -18.96 0.78
CA VAL A 212 15.67 -19.90 -0.23
C VAL A 212 14.86 -21.03 0.41
N ALA A 213 15.34 -21.58 1.55
CA ALA A 213 14.63 -22.62 2.28
C ALA A 213 13.25 -22.12 2.77
N ASN A 214 13.18 -20.92 3.33
CA ASN A 214 11.93 -20.29 3.80
C ASN A 214 10.95 -20.06 2.63
N TRP A 215 11.43 -19.49 1.53
CA TRP A 215 10.59 -19.27 0.33
C TRP A 215 10.11 -20.60 -0.25
N ARG A 216 10.98 -21.60 -0.34
CA ARG A 216 10.59 -22.94 -0.82
C ARG A 216 9.51 -23.55 0.06
N THR A 217 9.63 -23.45 1.38
CA THR A 217 8.63 -23.98 2.32
C THR A 217 7.28 -23.28 2.14
N VAL A 218 7.25 -21.95 2.04
CA VAL A 218 6.01 -21.18 1.85
C VAL A 218 5.38 -21.48 0.48
N LEU A 219 6.19 -21.47 -0.59
CA LEU A 219 5.71 -21.72 -1.95
C LEU A 219 5.31 -23.18 -2.20
N SER A 220 5.79 -24.13 -1.40
CA SER A 220 5.38 -25.54 -1.47
C SER A 220 4.00 -25.77 -0.85
N ASN A 221 3.53 -24.86 0.01
CA ASN A 221 2.23 -25.02 0.66
C ASN A 221 1.08 -24.77 -0.33
N PRO A 222 0.22 -25.78 -0.62
CA PRO A 222 -0.86 -25.61 -1.61
C PRO A 222 -1.91 -24.58 -1.19
N THR A 223 -2.22 -24.50 0.10
CA THR A 223 -3.15 -23.52 0.64
C THR A 223 -2.63 -22.10 0.44
N PHE A 224 -1.33 -21.88 0.72
CA PHE A 224 -0.70 -20.58 0.45
C PHE A 224 -0.78 -20.21 -1.02
N ARG A 225 -0.46 -21.15 -1.93
CA ARG A 225 -0.51 -20.88 -3.38
C ARG A 225 -1.91 -20.52 -3.85
N ALA A 226 -2.93 -21.22 -3.37
CA ALA A 226 -4.33 -20.94 -3.74
C ALA A 226 -4.76 -19.54 -3.31
N TYR A 227 -4.53 -19.17 -2.05
CA TYR A 227 -4.89 -17.83 -1.56
C TYR A 227 -4.01 -16.73 -2.13
N ALA A 228 -2.73 -16.98 -2.38
CA ALA A 228 -1.84 -16.02 -3.04
C ALA A 228 -2.28 -15.75 -4.48
N LEU A 229 -2.64 -16.81 -5.25
CA LEU A 229 -3.14 -16.64 -6.60
C LEU A 229 -4.48 -15.88 -6.63
N LEU A 230 -5.41 -16.23 -5.75
CA LEU A 230 -6.70 -15.53 -5.64
C LEU A 230 -6.49 -14.04 -5.34
N THR A 231 -5.61 -13.73 -4.40
CA THR A 231 -5.26 -12.36 -4.04
C THR A 231 -4.60 -11.63 -5.21
N ALA A 232 -3.65 -12.28 -5.88
CA ALA A 232 -2.97 -11.71 -7.05
C ALA A 232 -3.93 -11.37 -8.19
N LEU A 233 -4.88 -12.27 -8.50
CA LEU A 233 -5.90 -12.04 -9.53
C LEU A 233 -6.85 -10.90 -9.15
N ALA A 234 -7.29 -10.83 -7.89
CA ALA A 234 -8.13 -9.74 -7.41
C ALA A 234 -7.43 -8.39 -7.51
N TYR A 235 -6.16 -8.31 -7.10
CA TYR A 235 -5.37 -7.08 -7.25
C TYR A 235 -5.07 -6.74 -8.71
N ALA A 236 -4.77 -7.74 -9.56
CA ALA A 236 -4.55 -7.51 -10.99
C ALA A 236 -5.78 -6.89 -11.65
N THR A 237 -6.98 -7.36 -11.33
CA THR A 237 -8.24 -6.79 -11.82
C THR A 237 -8.42 -5.36 -11.34
N LEU A 238 -8.18 -5.09 -10.05
CA LEU A 238 -8.28 -3.75 -9.48
C LEU A 238 -7.31 -2.78 -10.16
N TYR A 239 -6.03 -3.15 -10.29
CA TYR A 239 -5.03 -2.27 -10.89
C TYR A 239 -5.21 -2.10 -12.39
N ALA A 240 -5.69 -3.11 -13.12
CA ALA A 240 -6.06 -2.95 -14.53
C ALA A 240 -7.18 -1.91 -14.70
N PHE A 241 -8.22 -1.97 -13.85
CA PHE A 241 -9.25 -0.95 -13.81
C PHE A 241 -8.68 0.43 -13.46
N LEU A 242 -7.91 0.57 -12.40
CA LEU A 242 -7.35 1.86 -11.97
C LEU A 242 -6.44 2.47 -13.03
N ALA A 243 -5.59 1.68 -13.69
CA ALA A 243 -4.66 2.16 -14.73
C ALA A 243 -5.38 2.69 -15.98
N GLY A 244 -6.52 2.09 -16.35
CA GLY A 244 -7.30 2.51 -17.51
C GLY A 244 -8.40 3.54 -17.20
N SER A 245 -8.93 3.53 -15.99
CA SER A 245 -10.16 4.27 -15.65
C SER A 245 -10.02 5.78 -15.81
N SER A 246 -8.88 6.39 -15.46
CA SER A 246 -8.68 7.83 -15.60
C SER A 246 -8.78 8.29 -17.04
N PHE A 247 -8.25 7.52 -17.98
CA PHE A 247 -8.32 7.84 -19.41
C PHE A 247 -9.76 7.70 -19.93
N VAL A 248 -10.43 6.61 -19.58
CA VAL A 248 -11.82 6.39 -20.01
C VAL A 248 -12.74 7.47 -19.44
N PHE A 249 -12.70 7.72 -18.16
CA PHE A 249 -13.62 8.67 -17.52
C PHE A 249 -13.30 10.12 -17.84
N ILE A 250 -12.02 10.51 -17.94
CA ILE A 250 -11.63 11.90 -18.19
C ILE A 250 -11.52 12.20 -19.66
N GLU A 251 -10.78 11.39 -20.46
CA GLU A 251 -10.54 11.70 -21.88
C GLU A 251 -11.71 11.29 -22.78
N VAL A 252 -12.32 10.12 -22.53
CA VAL A 252 -13.42 9.60 -23.39
C VAL A 252 -14.77 10.14 -22.95
N LEU A 253 -15.09 10.07 -21.65
CA LEU A 253 -16.38 10.49 -21.12
C LEU A 253 -16.43 11.97 -20.68
N GLY A 254 -15.30 12.70 -20.75
CA GLY A 254 -15.23 14.13 -20.47
C GLY A 254 -15.43 14.52 -18.99
N LEU A 255 -15.26 13.59 -18.05
CA LEU A 255 -15.38 13.90 -16.64
C LEU A 255 -14.28 14.88 -16.21
N ARG A 256 -14.65 15.85 -15.37
CA ARG A 256 -13.65 16.73 -14.74
C ARG A 256 -12.80 15.94 -13.73
N HIS A 257 -11.52 16.29 -13.56
CA HIS A 257 -10.58 15.59 -12.67
C HIS A 257 -11.10 15.40 -11.23
N HIS A 258 -11.77 16.42 -10.66
CA HIS A 258 -12.36 16.33 -9.33
C HIS A 258 -13.57 15.37 -9.28
N ALA A 259 -14.36 15.27 -10.35
CA ALA A 259 -15.49 14.34 -10.44
C ALA A 259 -14.98 12.88 -10.55
N TYR A 260 -13.89 12.66 -11.32
CA TYR A 260 -13.21 11.38 -11.34
C TYR A 260 -12.63 11.01 -9.97
N GLY A 261 -12.00 11.96 -9.28
CA GLY A 261 -11.52 11.76 -7.91
C GLY A 261 -12.64 11.34 -6.94
N ALA A 262 -13.83 11.95 -7.04
CA ALA A 262 -15.00 11.57 -6.26
C ALA A 262 -15.51 10.17 -6.61
N LEU A 263 -15.46 9.78 -7.88
CA LEU A 263 -15.83 8.43 -8.34
C LEU A 263 -14.89 7.36 -7.73
N VAL A 264 -13.59 7.58 -7.78
CA VAL A 264 -12.60 6.67 -7.18
C VAL A 264 -12.76 6.62 -5.65
N ALA A 265 -13.03 7.76 -5.01
CA ALA A 265 -13.35 7.80 -3.58
C ALA A 265 -14.61 6.99 -3.24
N GLY A 266 -15.63 7.01 -4.09
CA GLY A 266 -16.80 6.13 -3.99
C GLY A 266 -16.41 4.65 -4.01
N GLY A 267 -15.48 4.26 -4.88
CA GLY A 267 -14.89 2.91 -4.91
C GLY A 267 -14.19 2.55 -3.60
N ALA A 268 -13.41 3.48 -3.03
CA ALA A 268 -12.78 3.29 -1.72
C ALA A 268 -13.82 3.13 -0.59
N ALA A 269 -14.92 3.88 -0.62
CA ALA A 269 -16.02 3.72 0.33
C ALA A 269 -16.69 2.33 0.21
N LEU A 270 -16.87 1.82 -1.00
CA LEU A 270 -17.38 0.46 -1.24
C LEU A 270 -16.40 -0.60 -0.71
N TYR A 271 -15.08 -0.39 -0.84
CA TYR A 271 -14.08 -1.28 -0.26
C TYR A 271 -14.18 -1.32 1.28
N VAL A 272 -14.32 -0.17 1.94
CA VAL A 272 -14.55 -0.09 3.39
C VAL A 272 -15.83 -0.83 3.78
N THR A 273 -16.92 -0.62 3.05
CA THR A 273 -18.20 -1.31 3.26
C THR A 273 -18.05 -2.83 3.11
N GLY A 274 -17.36 -3.29 2.08
CA GLY A 274 -17.03 -4.71 1.85
C GLY A 274 -16.23 -5.30 3.03
N THR A 275 -15.27 -4.54 3.55
CA THR A 275 -14.48 -4.95 4.73
C THR A 275 -15.37 -5.12 5.97
N LEU A 276 -16.33 -4.22 6.20
CA LEU A 276 -17.27 -4.33 7.32
C LEU A 276 -18.20 -5.55 7.17
N ILE A 277 -18.68 -5.81 5.96
CA ILE A 277 -19.50 -6.99 5.63
C ILE A 277 -18.68 -8.27 5.89
N CYS A 278 -17.45 -8.33 5.37
CA CYS A 278 -16.53 -9.45 5.59
C CYS A 278 -16.31 -9.74 7.07
N ARG A 279 -16.06 -8.70 7.88
CA ARG A 279 -15.92 -8.83 9.35
C ARG A 279 -17.18 -9.39 10.01
N ARG A 280 -18.38 -9.03 9.52
CA ARG A 280 -19.64 -9.56 10.02
C ARG A 280 -19.79 -11.04 9.67
N TRP A 281 -19.47 -11.42 8.43
CA TRP A 281 -19.52 -12.82 7.98
C TRP A 281 -18.56 -13.72 8.73
N LEU A 282 -17.34 -13.28 8.99
CA LEU A 282 -16.35 -14.04 9.76
C LEU A 282 -16.73 -14.32 11.22
N ARG A 283 -17.82 -13.71 11.73
CA ARG A 283 -18.39 -14.06 13.05
C ARG A 283 -19.26 -15.31 13.01
N THR A 284 -19.81 -15.67 11.86
CA THR A 284 -20.80 -16.74 11.71
C THR A 284 -20.43 -17.76 10.64
N LEU A 285 -19.51 -17.44 9.75
CA LEU A 285 -19.10 -18.27 8.62
C LEU A 285 -17.63 -18.66 8.74
N SER A 286 -17.28 -19.77 8.08
CA SER A 286 -15.89 -20.17 7.89
C SER A 286 -15.14 -19.17 6.99
N ILE A 287 -13.80 -19.20 7.03
CA ILE A 287 -12.95 -18.41 6.13
C ILE A 287 -13.23 -18.80 4.67
N ALA A 288 -13.37 -20.08 4.38
CA ALA A 288 -13.63 -20.60 3.02
C ALA A 288 -14.97 -20.09 2.47
N ASP A 289 -16.04 -20.15 3.27
CA ASP A 289 -17.37 -19.64 2.87
C ASP A 289 -17.37 -18.14 2.65
N THR A 290 -16.64 -17.40 3.50
CA THR A 290 -16.51 -15.93 3.37
C THR A 290 -15.78 -15.58 2.08
N VAL A 291 -14.71 -16.28 1.74
CA VAL A 291 -13.94 -16.09 0.50
C VAL A 291 -14.79 -16.47 -0.72
N ALA A 292 -15.53 -17.59 -0.68
CA ALA A 292 -16.41 -18.02 -1.76
C ALA A 292 -17.47 -16.96 -2.07
N ARG A 293 -18.13 -16.39 -1.04
CA ARG A 293 -19.09 -15.30 -1.22
C ARG A 293 -18.45 -14.05 -1.81
N GLY A 294 -17.26 -13.66 -1.35
CA GLY A 294 -16.50 -12.55 -1.92
C GLY A 294 -16.19 -12.77 -3.41
N ALA A 295 -15.77 -13.98 -3.78
CA ALA A 295 -15.50 -14.35 -5.17
C ALA A 295 -16.76 -14.24 -6.07
N CYS A 296 -17.95 -14.62 -5.56
CA CYS A 296 -19.21 -14.43 -6.28
C CYS A 296 -19.49 -12.94 -6.57
N PHE A 297 -19.28 -12.04 -5.60
CA PHE A 297 -19.44 -10.60 -5.84
C PHE A 297 -18.45 -10.07 -6.87
N THR A 298 -17.20 -10.53 -6.84
CA THR A 298 -16.19 -10.17 -7.85
C THR A 298 -16.62 -10.65 -9.25
N ALA A 299 -17.12 -11.88 -9.36
CA ALA A 299 -17.59 -12.43 -10.63
C ALA A 299 -18.80 -11.66 -11.18
N LEU A 300 -19.78 -11.34 -10.32
CA LEU A 300 -20.95 -10.53 -10.70
C LEU A 300 -20.55 -9.13 -11.16
N GLY A 301 -19.60 -8.50 -10.48
CA GLY A 301 -19.05 -7.20 -10.89
C GLY A 301 -18.35 -7.25 -12.24
N ALA A 302 -17.54 -8.29 -12.48
CA ALA A 302 -16.85 -8.49 -13.76
C ALA A 302 -17.84 -8.75 -14.91
N LEU A 303 -18.89 -9.55 -14.68
CA LEU A 303 -19.97 -9.77 -15.65
C LEU A 303 -20.72 -8.48 -15.95
N GLY A 304 -21.05 -7.69 -14.92
CA GLY A 304 -21.72 -6.39 -15.11
C GLY A 304 -20.88 -5.41 -15.93
N MET A 305 -19.57 -5.33 -15.68
CA MET A 305 -18.67 -4.51 -16.50
C MET A 305 -18.55 -5.03 -17.94
N GLY A 306 -18.48 -6.36 -18.11
CA GLY A 306 -18.47 -6.98 -19.44
C GLY A 306 -19.73 -6.65 -20.25
N LEU A 307 -20.90 -6.77 -19.62
CA LEU A 307 -22.16 -6.44 -20.29
C LEU A 307 -22.24 -4.94 -20.64
N ALA A 308 -21.81 -4.05 -19.75
CA ALA A 308 -21.80 -2.62 -20.01
C ALA A 308 -20.83 -2.19 -21.13
N ALA A 309 -19.81 -3.01 -21.45
CA ALA A 309 -18.88 -2.73 -22.54
C ALA A 309 -19.48 -3.06 -23.94
N PHE A 310 -20.61 -3.77 -24.02
CA PHE A 310 -21.28 -4.10 -25.27
C PHE A 310 -22.53 -3.22 -25.53
N VAL A 311 -22.87 -2.33 -24.64
CA VAL A 311 -23.93 -1.33 -24.76
C VAL A 311 -23.34 0.05 -25.03
#